data_5e4e85fb7af4245b9d4a594b9b8b13ee
#
_entry.id   5e4e85fb7af4245b9d4a594b9b8b13ee
#
_cell.length_a   1.000
_cell.length_b   1.000
_cell.length_c   1.000
_cell.angle_alpha   90.00
_cell.angle_beta   90.00
_cell.angle_gamma   90.00
#
_symmetry.space_group_name_H-M   'P 1'
#
loop_
_entity.id
_entity.type
_entity.pdbx_description
1 polymer ?
#
loop_
_entity_poly.entity_id
_entity_poly.type
_entity_poly.pdbx_seq_one_letter_code
_entity_poly.pdbx_strand_id
1 'polypeptide(L)'
;QYTCIGCRCFKGEKFMIIKPRVKDYLCLTAHPEGCKKNVEDQIAYVKAQGEIPGDAKKVLVIGCSTGYGLASRIVAAFGCHADTLGIMFERPSNGRKTASPGWYNTASFEQFANEEGVYAKTINGDAFSKEIKNLTIETIKKDLGKVDLVVYSLAAPRRTTPDGVTYRSVLKTTGEEFTNKNLNLKDNSIGMKSIPAATEEEVEATVKVMGGEDWKLWMQALKDADVLSEDASTVA
;
A
#
# COMPACT_ATOMS: atom_id res chain seq x y z
N GLN A 1 -7.85 15.53 12.70
CA GLN A 1 -6.59 16.23 12.38
C GLN A 1 -5.68 15.24 11.67
N TYR A 2 -5.75 15.20 10.35
CA TYR A 2 -4.84 14.40 9.51
C TYR A 2 -3.57 15.22 9.33
N THR A 3 -2.58 14.93 10.15
CA THR A 3 -1.30 15.63 10.16
C THR A 3 -0.44 15.12 9.03
N CYS A 4 0.03 16.03 8.19
CA CYS A 4 1.16 15.81 7.29
C CYS A 4 2.30 15.15 8.07
N ILE A 5 2.85 14.04 7.57
CA ILE A 5 3.97 13.33 8.21
C ILE A 5 5.24 14.16 7.99
N GLY A 6 5.36 15.28 8.69
CA GLY A 6 6.58 16.05 8.74
C GLY A 6 7.57 15.34 9.67
N CYS A 7 8.64 14.79 9.13
CA CYS A 7 9.78 14.34 9.91
C CYS A 7 10.37 15.52 10.68
N ARG A 8 10.07 15.62 12.00
CA ARG A 8 10.91 16.39 12.91
C ARG A 8 12.15 15.56 13.21
N CYS A 9 13.26 15.92 12.61
CA CYS A 9 14.57 15.49 13.09
C CYS A 9 14.81 16.07 14.49
N PHE A 10 14.76 15.24 15.51
CA PHE A 10 15.17 15.61 16.86
C PHE A 10 16.70 15.58 16.95
N LYS A 11 17.31 16.74 17.13
CA LYS A 11 18.73 16.87 17.52
C LYS A 11 18.87 16.37 18.96
N GLY A 12 19.64 15.30 19.18
CA GLY A 12 20.09 14.87 20.49
C GLY A 12 19.55 13.53 21.02
N GLU A 13 18.98 12.67 20.19
CA GLU A 13 18.40 11.39 20.64
C GLU A 13 19.45 10.28 20.77
N LYS A 14 19.36 9.56 21.90
CA LYS A 14 20.06 8.29 22.10
C LYS A 14 19.62 7.31 21.03
N PHE A 15 20.54 6.73 20.29
CA PHE A 15 20.27 5.64 19.36
C PHE A 15 19.53 4.52 20.09
N MET A 16 18.26 4.31 19.75
CA MET A 16 17.48 3.21 20.29
C MET A 16 17.70 1.97 19.42
N ILE A 17 18.34 0.96 19.98
CA ILE A 17 18.51 -0.32 19.31
C ILE A 17 17.16 -1.04 19.31
N ILE A 18 16.55 -1.17 18.15
CA ILE A 18 15.32 -1.93 17.96
C ILE A 18 15.69 -3.40 17.85
N LYS A 19 15.31 -4.20 18.87
CA LYS A 19 15.50 -5.65 18.85
C LYS A 19 14.40 -6.30 18.00
N PRO A 20 14.76 -7.14 17.04
CA PRO A 20 13.77 -7.89 16.25
C PRO A 20 12.87 -8.74 17.15
N ARG A 21 11.58 -8.69 16.90
CA ARG A 21 10.59 -9.56 17.53
C ARG A 21 9.85 -10.30 16.43
N VAL A 22 10.02 -11.61 16.41
CA VAL A 22 9.36 -12.50 15.46
C VAL A 22 8.37 -13.37 16.21
N LYS A 23 7.18 -13.50 15.67
CA LYS A 23 6.16 -14.44 16.13
C LYS A 23 5.67 -15.24 14.91
N ASP A 24 5.93 -16.53 14.94
CA ASP A 24 5.70 -17.42 13.81
C ASP A 24 6.40 -16.89 12.53
N TYR A 25 5.66 -16.53 11.50
CA TYR A 25 6.18 -15.96 10.25
C TYR A 25 6.20 -14.43 10.23
N LEU A 26 5.75 -13.77 11.30
CA LEU A 26 5.59 -12.32 11.34
C LEU A 26 6.73 -11.66 12.10
N CYS A 27 7.47 -10.78 11.43
CA CYS A 27 8.31 -9.81 12.11
C CYS A 27 7.43 -8.68 12.67
N LEU A 28 7.36 -8.59 13.99
CA LEU A 28 6.49 -7.64 14.70
C LEU A 28 7.11 -6.25 14.83
N THR A 29 8.39 -6.12 14.51
CA THR A 29 9.15 -4.86 14.58
C THR A 29 9.67 -4.51 13.19
N ALA A 30 9.53 -3.24 12.83
CA ALA A 30 10.18 -2.69 11.65
C ALA A 30 11.41 -1.88 12.06
N HIS A 31 12.46 -1.90 11.24
CA HIS A 31 13.64 -1.09 11.43
C HIS A 31 13.54 0.18 10.56
N PRO A 32 13.39 1.38 11.13
CA PRO A 32 13.15 2.60 10.36
C PRO A 32 14.22 2.89 9.31
N GLU A 33 15.50 2.82 9.71
CA GLU A 33 16.62 3.04 8.78
C GLU A 33 16.71 1.95 7.71
N GLY A 34 16.37 0.70 8.05
CA GLY A 34 16.31 -0.39 7.07
C GLY A 34 15.20 -0.17 6.04
N CYS A 35 14.02 0.31 6.46
CA CYS A 35 12.94 0.68 5.57
C CYS A 35 13.35 1.86 4.66
N LYS A 36 13.98 2.89 5.24
CA LYS A 36 14.51 4.04 4.48
C LYS A 36 15.51 3.59 3.42
N LYS A 37 16.49 2.77 3.82
CA LYS A 37 17.52 2.26 2.90
C LYS A 37 16.91 1.42 1.77
N ASN A 38 15.92 0.59 2.08
CA ASN A 38 15.23 -0.20 1.07
C ASN A 38 14.48 0.68 0.04
N VAL A 39 13.85 1.78 0.48
CA VAL A 39 13.21 2.75 -0.43
C VAL A 39 14.26 3.49 -1.25
N GLU A 40 15.35 3.93 -0.64
CA GLU A 40 16.48 4.57 -1.32
C GLU A 40 17.06 3.67 -2.43
N ASP A 41 17.26 2.38 -2.14
CA ASP A 41 17.80 1.42 -3.11
C ASP A 41 16.84 1.19 -4.29
N GLN A 42 15.53 1.14 -4.03
CA GLN A 42 14.51 1.06 -5.10
C GLN A 42 14.50 2.32 -5.97
N ILE A 43 14.60 3.51 -5.37
CA ILE A 43 14.70 4.78 -6.09
C ILE A 43 15.97 4.82 -6.95
N ALA A 44 17.11 4.43 -6.37
CA ALA A 44 18.38 4.38 -7.10
C ALA A 44 18.30 3.41 -8.29
N TYR A 45 17.66 2.26 -8.12
CA TYR A 45 17.43 1.31 -9.20
C TYR A 45 16.60 1.92 -10.33
N VAL A 46 15.47 2.57 -10.01
CA VAL A 46 14.60 3.21 -11.03
C VAL A 46 15.36 4.27 -11.78
N LYS A 47 16.08 5.17 -11.10
CA LYS A 47 16.88 6.22 -11.74
C LYS A 47 17.98 5.67 -12.65
N ALA A 48 18.60 4.56 -12.27
CA ALA A 48 19.62 3.90 -13.09
C ALA A 48 19.07 3.33 -14.41
N GLN A 49 17.75 3.09 -14.51
CA GLN A 49 17.11 2.68 -15.77
C GLN A 49 16.88 3.84 -16.74
N GLY A 50 17.06 5.08 -16.29
CA GLY A 50 16.75 6.29 -17.07
C GLY A 50 15.27 6.70 -16.99
N GLU A 51 14.96 7.80 -17.68
CA GLU A 51 13.59 8.31 -17.74
C GLU A 51 12.68 7.35 -18.51
N ILE A 52 11.48 7.14 -17.98
CA ILE A 52 10.44 6.35 -18.62
C ILE A 52 9.54 7.32 -19.40
N PRO A 53 9.55 7.26 -20.73
CA PRO A 53 8.67 8.11 -21.52
C PRO A 53 7.21 7.70 -21.30
N GLY A 54 6.34 8.67 -21.08
CA GLY A 54 4.91 8.43 -20.88
C GLY A 54 4.17 9.69 -20.47
N ASP A 55 2.85 9.63 -20.59
CA ASP A 55 1.97 10.78 -20.34
C ASP A 55 1.43 10.83 -18.91
N ALA A 56 1.69 9.80 -18.10
CA ALA A 56 1.27 9.77 -16.70
C ALA A 56 2.07 10.79 -15.88
N LYS A 57 1.45 11.93 -15.56
CA LYS A 57 2.04 13.04 -14.80
C LYS A 57 1.43 13.18 -13.41
N LYS A 58 0.22 12.66 -13.19
CA LYS A 58 -0.50 12.76 -11.92
C LYS A 58 -1.12 11.41 -11.58
N VAL A 59 -0.54 10.73 -10.60
CA VAL A 59 -0.82 9.32 -10.32
C VAL A 59 -1.45 9.14 -8.94
N LEU A 60 -2.60 8.48 -8.90
CA LEU A 60 -3.19 7.97 -7.66
C LEU A 60 -2.78 6.52 -7.45
N VAL A 61 -2.18 6.21 -6.30
CA VAL A 61 -1.82 4.83 -5.94
C VAL A 61 -2.56 4.40 -4.67
N ILE A 62 -3.49 3.48 -4.82
CA ILE A 62 -4.28 2.91 -3.73
C ILE A 62 -3.59 1.64 -3.24
N GLY A 63 -3.14 1.64 -1.96
CA GLY A 63 -2.29 0.58 -1.40
C GLY A 63 -0.80 0.84 -1.63
N CYS A 64 -0.33 2.07 -1.37
CA CYS A 64 0.95 2.61 -1.80
C CYS A 64 2.15 2.34 -0.86
N SER A 65 1.96 1.65 0.26
CA SER A 65 2.96 1.62 1.35
C SER A 65 4.01 0.51 1.23
N THR A 66 3.70 -0.56 0.51
CA THR A 66 4.56 -1.74 0.34
C THR A 66 4.33 -2.40 -1.01
N GLY A 67 5.17 -3.40 -1.34
CA GLY A 67 4.96 -4.27 -2.50
C GLY A 67 4.82 -3.54 -3.83
N TYR A 68 3.90 -4.01 -4.64
CA TYR A 68 3.67 -3.46 -5.98
C TYR A 68 3.17 -2.01 -5.98
N GLY A 69 2.36 -1.63 -4.99
CA GLY A 69 1.88 -0.25 -4.87
C GLY A 69 3.01 0.73 -4.58
N LEU A 70 3.93 0.39 -3.66
CA LEU A 70 5.11 1.20 -3.40
C LEU A 70 6.03 1.26 -4.63
N ALA A 71 6.30 0.12 -5.27
CA ALA A 71 7.13 0.07 -6.48
C ALA A 71 6.53 0.92 -7.61
N SER A 72 5.23 0.82 -7.87
CA SER A 72 4.53 1.65 -8.86
C SER A 72 4.64 3.13 -8.54
N ARG A 73 4.53 3.50 -7.26
CA ARG A 73 4.64 4.89 -6.82
C ARG A 73 6.06 5.44 -7.00
N ILE A 74 7.08 4.62 -6.70
CA ILE A 74 8.49 4.97 -6.91
C ILE A 74 8.76 5.16 -8.41
N VAL A 75 8.29 4.25 -9.26
CA VAL A 75 8.44 4.37 -10.72
C VAL A 75 7.75 5.64 -11.24
N ALA A 76 6.53 5.92 -10.81
CA ALA A 76 5.82 7.12 -11.21
C ALA A 76 6.58 8.40 -10.82
N ALA A 77 7.03 8.50 -9.57
CA ALA A 77 7.70 9.70 -9.08
C ALA A 77 9.12 9.89 -9.65
N PHE A 78 9.93 8.85 -9.69
CA PHE A 78 11.35 8.96 -10.01
C PHE A 78 11.74 8.47 -11.41
N GLY A 79 10.85 7.74 -12.07
CA GLY A 79 11.02 7.31 -13.46
C GLY A 79 10.26 8.19 -14.45
N CYS A 80 9.03 8.61 -14.10
CA CYS A 80 8.17 9.43 -14.97
C CYS A 80 8.09 10.90 -14.55
N HIS A 81 8.69 11.29 -13.42
CA HIS A 81 8.57 12.63 -12.80
C HIS A 81 7.11 13.04 -12.56
N ALA A 82 6.29 12.08 -12.12
CA ALA A 82 4.88 12.28 -11.88
C ALA A 82 4.59 12.70 -10.44
N ASP A 83 3.66 13.63 -10.26
CA ASP A 83 3.06 13.96 -8.98
C ASP A 83 2.23 12.77 -8.47
N THR A 84 2.37 12.40 -7.20
CA THR A 84 1.71 11.20 -6.67
C THR A 84 0.87 11.47 -5.43
N LEU A 85 -0.36 10.97 -5.43
CA LEU A 85 -1.19 10.84 -4.24
C LEU A 85 -1.30 9.35 -3.87
N GLY A 86 -0.94 8.99 -2.65
CA GLY A 86 -0.99 7.62 -2.17
C GLY A 86 -2.06 7.41 -1.12
N ILE A 87 -2.67 6.23 -1.11
CA ILE A 87 -3.56 5.79 -0.03
C ILE A 87 -2.92 4.59 0.65
N MET A 88 -2.81 4.63 1.97
CA MET A 88 -2.28 3.54 2.79
C MET A 88 -3.17 3.30 4.01
N PHE A 89 -3.02 2.14 4.64
CA PHE A 89 -3.65 1.86 5.92
C PHE A 89 -2.62 1.26 6.88
N GLU A 90 -1.81 2.14 7.45
CA GLU A 90 -0.63 1.77 8.24
C GLU A 90 -0.75 2.26 9.68
N ARG A 91 -0.12 1.51 10.60
CA ARG A 91 -0.14 1.84 12.01
C ARG A 91 1.09 2.67 12.38
N PRO A 92 0.90 3.87 12.98
CA PRO A 92 2.01 4.67 13.50
C PRO A 92 2.66 4.01 14.73
N SER A 93 3.86 4.46 15.08
CA SER A 93 4.49 4.13 16.35
C SER A 93 3.68 4.68 17.52
N ASN A 94 3.65 3.95 18.63
CA ASN A 94 2.99 4.38 19.87
C ASN A 94 3.99 4.56 21.04
N GLY A 95 5.27 4.69 20.74
CA GLY A 95 6.35 4.83 21.74
C GLY A 95 6.81 3.51 22.38
N ARG A 96 5.97 2.44 22.34
CA ARG A 96 6.31 1.09 22.83
C ARG A 96 6.55 0.09 21.70
N LYS A 97 5.91 0.32 20.57
CA LYS A 97 6.02 -0.50 19.35
C LYS A 97 6.42 0.39 18.20
N THR A 98 7.25 -0.12 17.32
CA THR A 98 7.56 0.54 16.06
C THR A 98 6.28 0.72 15.22
N ALA A 99 6.29 1.67 14.32
CA ALA A 99 5.29 1.72 13.26
C ALA A 99 5.37 0.46 12.39
N SER A 100 4.37 0.24 11.57
CA SER A 100 4.42 -0.78 10.52
C SER A 100 5.46 -0.41 9.45
N PRO A 101 6.05 -1.39 8.73
CA PRO A 101 7.06 -1.10 7.71
C PRO A 101 6.59 -0.10 6.66
N GLY A 102 5.34 -0.24 6.19
CA GLY A 102 4.76 0.66 5.19
C GLY A 102 4.66 2.11 5.65
N TRP A 103 4.52 2.36 6.96
CA TRP A 103 4.59 3.71 7.51
C TRP A 103 5.96 4.36 7.25
N TYR A 104 7.04 3.64 7.58
CA TYR A 104 8.41 4.13 7.38
C TYR A 104 8.77 4.25 5.91
N ASN A 105 8.36 3.28 5.09
CA ASN A 105 8.56 3.32 3.64
C ASN A 105 7.93 4.59 3.04
N THR A 106 6.67 4.86 3.41
CA THR A 106 5.93 6.02 2.90
C THR A 106 6.55 7.35 3.36
N ALA A 107 6.94 7.44 4.63
CA ALA A 107 7.61 8.64 5.14
C ALA A 107 8.93 8.91 4.40
N SER A 108 9.71 7.85 4.15
CA SER A 108 10.98 7.97 3.40
C SER A 108 10.74 8.31 1.93
N PHE A 109 9.74 7.70 1.30
CA PHE A 109 9.36 8.02 -0.07
C PHE A 109 8.96 9.51 -0.22
N GLU A 110 8.09 10.01 0.66
CA GLU A 110 7.69 11.42 0.63
C GLU A 110 8.87 12.37 0.86
N GLN A 111 9.79 12.01 1.78
CA GLN A 111 10.99 12.78 2.00
C GLN A 111 11.81 12.90 0.71
N PHE A 112 12.15 11.77 0.06
CA PHE A 112 12.96 11.76 -1.15
C PHE A 112 12.27 12.44 -2.34
N ALA A 113 10.96 12.26 -2.51
CA ALA A 113 10.21 12.95 -3.56
C ALA A 113 10.22 14.47 -3.37
N ASN A 114 10.00 14.95 -2.13
CA ASN A 114 10.04 16.37 -1.81
C ASN A 114 11.44 16.99 -2.00
N GLU A 115 12.50 16.25 -1.68
CA GLU A 115 13.89 16.67 -1.91
C GLU A 115 14.18 16.91 -3.41
N GLU A 116 13.47 16.20 -4.28
CA GLU A 116 13.56 16.35 -5.74
C GLU A 116 12.50 17.28 -6.35
N GLY A 117 11.68 17.90 -5.52
CA GLY A 117 10.63 18.83 -5.99
C GLY A 117 9.42 18.12 -6.62
N VAL A 118 9.28 16.81 -6.45
CA VAL A 118 8.13 16.04 -6.93
C VAL A 118 7.05 16.02 -5.84
N TYR A 119 5.81 16.36 -6.21
CA TYR A 119 4.70 16.30 -5.28
C TYR A 119 4.43 14.86 -4.84
N ALA A 120 4.43 14.64 -3.55
CA ALA A 120 4.10 13.36 -2.95
C ALA A 120 3.31 13.56 -1.65
N LYS A 121 2.10 13.09 -1.62
CA LYS A 121 1.23 13.16 -0.44
C LYS A 121 0.56 11.83 -0.20
N THR A 122 0.32 11.49 1.07
CA THR A 122 -0.33 10.23 1.43
C THR A 122 -1.48 10.47 2.41
N ILE A 123 -2.58 9.77 2.17
CA ILE A 123 -3.72 9.67 3.07
C ILE A 123 -3.65 8.31 3.76
N ASN A 124 -3.66 8.32 5.10
CA ASN A 124 -3.68 7.09 5.88
C ASN A 124 -5.10 6.80 6.38
N GLY A 125 -5.71 5.74 5.87
CA GLY A 125 -7.05 5.31 6.25
C GLY A 125 -7.53 4.11 5.45
N ASP A 126 -8.69 3.58 5.82
CA ASP A 126 -9.29 2.43 5.16
C ASP A 126 -9.78 2.80 3.75
N ALA A 127 -9.06 2.34 2.73
CA ALA A 127 -9.39 2.61 1.32
C ALA A 127 -10.76 2.06 0.90
N PHE A 128 -11.33 1.10 1.61
CA PHE A 128 -12.66 0.59 1.35
C PHE A 128 -13.76 1.56 1.80
N SER A 129 -13.45 2.47 2.71
CA SER A 129 -14.42 3.40 3.29
C SER A 129 -14.81 4.53 2.33
N LYS A 130 -16.06 4.97 2.42
CA LYS A 130 -16.56 6.15 1.69
C LYS A 130 -15.85 7.43 2.11
N GLU A 131 -15.49 7.51 3.38
CA GLU A 131 -14.77 8.67 3.94
C GLU A 131 -13.42 8.89 3.25
N ILE A 132 -12.61 7.84 3.11
CA ILE A 132 -11.31 7.94 2.46
C ILE A 132 -11.45 8.19 0.96
N LYS A 133 -12.44 7.60 0.28
CA LYS A 133 -12.74 7.93 -1.12
C LYS A 133 -13.05 9.41 -1.31
N ASN A 134 -13.91 9.97 -0.48
CA ASN A 134 -14.29 11.40 -0.54
C ASN A 134 -13.07 12.30 -0.24
N LEU A 135 -12.32 12.01 0.82
CA LEU A 135 -11.12 12.78 1.18
C LEU A 135 -10.07 12.76 0.06
N THR A 136 -9.93 11.62 -0.62
CA THR A 136 -9.05 11.48 -1.77
C THR A 136 -9.49 12.36 -2.93
N ILE A 137 -10.78 12.35 -3.26
CA ILE A 137 -11.37 13.18 -4.32
C ILE A 137 -11.16 14.67 -4.02
N GLU A 138 -11.43 15.11 -2.79
CA GLU A 138 -11.19 16.49 -2.37
C GLU A 138 -9.72 16.88 -2.47
N THR A 139 -8.81 15.96 -2.10
CA THR A 139 -7.37 16.18 -2.21
C THR A 139 -6.94 16.29 -3.67
N ILE A 140 -7.44 15.42 -4.56
CA ILE A 140 -7.15 15.51 -6.00
C ILE A 140 -7.62 16.86 -6.55
N LYS A 141 -8.85 17.27 -6.30
CA LYS A 141 -9.40 18.54 -6.75
C LYS A 141 -8.56 19.74 -6.31
N LYS A 142 -8.09 19.69 -5.07
CA LYS A 142 -7.32 20.78 -4.45
C LYS A 142 -5.88 20.84 -4.96
N ASP A 143 -5.20 19.71 -5.01
CA ASP A 143 -3.74 19.65 -5.15
C ASP A 143 -3.31 19.29 -6.59
N LEU A 144 -4.09 18.44 -7.30
CA LEU A 144 -3.72 17.88 -8.59
C LEU A 144 -4.66 18.30 -9.75
N GLY A 145 -5.90 18.67 -9.42
CA GLY A 145 -6.97 18.90 -10.40
C GLY A 145 -7.57 17.58 -10.91
N LYS A 146 -6.85 16.87 -11.77
CA LYS A 146 -7.22 15.53 -12.28
C LYS A 146 -6.04 14.60 -12.19
N VAL A 147 -6.29 13.28 -12.22
CA VAL A 147 -5.27 12.23 -12.31
C VAL A 147 -5.40 11.50 -13.64
N ASP A 148 -4.27 11.06 -14.18
CA ASP A 148 -4.16 10.38 -15.47
C ASP A 148 -3.83 8.89 -15.34
N LEU A 149 -3.40 8.44 -14.16
CA LEU A 149 -3.21 7.03 -13.86
C LEU A 149 -3.71 6.69 -12.46
N VAL A 150 -4.49 5.61 -12.35
CA VAL A 150 -4.92 5.04 -11.08
C VAL A 150 -4.36 3.63 -10.94
N VAL A 151 -3.49 3.42 -9.96
CA VAL A 151 -2.98 2.09 -9.58
C VAL A 151 -3.75 1.61 -8.36
N TYR A 152 -4.43 0.47 -8.49
CA TYR A 152 -5.15 -0.18 -7.40
C TYR A 152 -4.39 -1.44 -6.97
N SER A 153 -3.66 -1.36 -5.87
CA SER A 153 -2.80 -2.42 -5.35
C SER A 153 -3.17 -2.75 -3.90
N LEU A 154 -4.39 -3.23 -3.71
CA LEU A 154 -4.88 -3.64 -2.39
C LEU A 154 -4.97 -5.16 -2.29
N ALA A 155 -4.36 -5.69 -1.23
CA ALA A 155 -4.59 -7.04 -0.75
C ALA A 155 -4.94 -6.96 0.74
N ALA A 156 -6.11 -7.41 1.12
CA ALA A 156 -6.58 -7.33 2.49
C ALA A 156 -7.20 -8.65 2.97
N PRO A 157 -7.03 -9.01 4.23
CA PRO A 157 -7.66 -10.21 4.78
C PRO A 157 -9.16 -10.02 5.03
N ARG A 158 -9.65 -8.79 4.97
CA ARG A 158 -11.07 -8.46 5.19
C ARG A 158 -11.43 -7.13 4.54
N ARG A 159 -12.70 -6.99 4.19
CA ARG A 159 -13.32 -5.76 3.73
C ARG A 159 -14.69 -5.60 4.36
N THR A 160 -15.02 -4.40 4.81
CA THR A 160 -16.39 -4.02 5.14
C THR A 160 -16.99 -3.29 3.94
N THR A 161 -18.05 -3.81 3.39
CA THR A 161 -18.76 -3.24 2.23
C THR A 161 -19.63 -2.03 2.64
N PRO A 162 -20.08 -1.19 1.70
CA PRO A 162 -20.86 0.02 2.03
C PRO A 162 -22.16 -0.23 2.80
N ASP A 163 -22.71 -1.45 2.70
CA ASP A 163 -23.89 -1.90 3.45
C ASP A 163 -23.56 -2.41 4.87
N GLY A 164 -22.29 -2.33 5.29
CA GLY A 164 -21.84 -2.67 6.63
C GLY A 164 -21.50 -4.15 6.84
N VAL A 165 -21.58 -4.98 5.82
CA VAL A 165 -21.23 -6.42 5.91
C VAL A 165 -19.71 -6.57 5.82
N THR A 166 -19.12 -7.36 6.73
CA THR A 166 -17.68 -7.65 6.72
C THR A 166 -17.40 -9.03 6.17
N TYR A 167 -16.69 -9.09 5.06
CA TYR A 167 -16.20 -10.30 4.42
C TYR A 167 -14.74 -10.57 4.77
N ARG A 168 -14.34 -11.85 4.77
CA ARG A 168 -12.96 -12.27 5.00
C ARG A 168 -12.47 -13.11 3.82
N SER A 169 -11.32 -12.75 3.28
CA SER A 169 -10.67 -13.56 2.24
C SER A 169 -9.90 -14.72 2.85
N VAL A 170 -9.77 -15.79 2.08
CA VAL A 170 -8.98 -16.97 2.41
C VAL A 170 -7.95 -17.26 1.33
N LEU A 171 -6.86 -17.92 1.70
CA LEU A 171 -5.87 -18.48 0.77
C LEU A 171 -6.03 -20.01 0.78
N LYS A 172 -7.00 -20.47 0.03
CA LYS A 172 -7.33 -21.90 -0.12
C LYS A 172 -7.51 -22.24 -1.60
N THR A 173 -7.31 -23.49 -1.93
CA THR A 173 -7.63 -24.02 -3.27
C THR A 173 -9.14 -24.13 -3.45
N THR A 174 -9.60 -24.07 -4.68
CA THR A 174 -10.95 -24.47 -5.07
C THR A 174 -10.93 -25.92 -5.55
N GLY A 175 -11.91 -26.71 -5.15
CA GLY A 175 -12.06 -28.11 -5.55
C GLY A 175 -11.44 -29.09 -4.54
N GLU A 176 -10.15 -29.34 -4.57
CA GLU A 176 -9.51 -30.36 -3.73
C GLU A 176 -8.62 -29.78 -2.62
N GLU A 177 -8.35 -30.58 -1.59
CA GLU A 177 -7.42 -30.24 -0.51
C GLU A 177 -6.01 -30.04 -1.09
N PHE A 178 -5.33 -28.99 -0.63
CA PHE A 178 -3.92 -28.76 -0.94
C PHE A 178 -3.03 -29.35 0.15
N THR A 179 -2.11 -30.22 -0.25
CA THR A 179 -1.11 -30.80 0.68
C THR A 179 0.30 -30.60 0.13
N ASN A 180 1.18 -30.01 0.93
CA ASN A 180 2.57 -29.82 0.54
C ASN A 180 3.51 -29.80 1.76
N LYS A 181 4.80 -29.86 1.48
CA LYS A 181 5.85 -29.70 2.48
C LYS A 181 5.79 -28.29 3.09
N ASN A 182 5.96 -28.24 4.41
CA ASN A 182 5.99 -26.99 5.16
C ASN A 182 7.23 -26.97 6.06
N LEU A 183 7.98 -25.86 6.02
CA LEU A 183 9.09 -25.63 6.93
C LEU A 183 8.58 -24.99 8.23
N ASN A 184 8.86 -25.63 9.35
CA ASN A 184 8.64 -25.07 10.68
C ASN A 184 9.84 -24.19 11.06
N LEU A 185 9.65 -22.88 11.12
CA LEU A 185 10.73 -21.93 11.42
C LEU A 185 11.21 -21.95 12.89
N LYS A 186 10.55 -22.70 13.78
CA LYS A 186 10.97 -22.78 15.19
C LYS A 186 12.09 -23.79 15.41
N ASP A 187 12.07 -24.86 14.65
CA ASP A 187 12.99 -25.99 14.79
C ASP A 187 13.62 -26.44 13.47
N ASN A 188 13.33 -25.74 12.38
CA ASN A 188 13.76 -26.05 11.02
C ASN A 188 13.33 -27.45 10.54
N SER A 189 12.33 -28.06 11.16
CA SER A 189 11.78 -29.33 10.70
C SER A 189 10.93 -29.16 9.45
N ILE A 190 10.92 -30.19 8.60
CA ILE A 190 10.06 -30.25 7.41
C ILE A 190 8.96 -31.26 7.69
N GLY A 191 7.71 -30.81 7.62
CA GLY A 191 6.52 -31.64 7.75
C GLY A 191 5.59 -31.49 6.56
N MET A 192 4.56 -32.30 6.48
CA MET A 192 3.44 -32.12 5.53
C MET A 192 2.38 -31.24 6.17
N LYS A 193 1.83 -30.32 5.41
CA LYS A 193 0.70 -29.47 5.83
C LYS A 193 -0.40 -29.58 4.80
N SER A 194 -1.60 -29.93 5.28
CA SER A 194 -2.82 -29.92 4.47
C SER A 194 -3.66 -28.69 4.77
N ILE A 195 -4.26 -28.14 3.73
CA ILE A 195 -5.20 -27.03 3.79
C ILE A 195 -6.45 -27.50 3.04
N PRO A 196 -7.61 -27.59 3.72
CA PRO A 196 -8.85 -28.02 3.06
C PRO A 196 -9.23 -27.02 1.95
N ALA A 197 -9.94 -27.49 0.95
CA ALA A 197 -10.49 -26.65 -0.09
C ALA A 197 -11.41 -25.57 0.51
N ALA A 198 -11.53 -24.43 -0.19
CA ALA A 198 -12.46 -23.38 0.20
C ALA A 198 -13.91 -23.87 0.03
N THR A 199 -14.77 -23.46 0.98
CA THR A 199 -16.22 -23.59 0.80
C THR A 199 -16.75 -22.55 -0.18
N GLU A 200 -17.96 -22.72 -0.68
CA GLU A 200 -18.59 -21.74 -1.58
C GLU A 200 -18.67 -20.36 -0.92
N GLU A 201 -19.04 -20.30 0.36
CA GLU A 201 -19.10 -19.04 1.12
C GLU A 201 -17.72 -18.39 1.28
N GLU A 202 -16.67 -19.18 1.45
CA GLU A 202 -15.29 -18.65 1.51
C GLU A 202 -14.83 -18.12 0.16
N VAL A 203 -15.23 -18.75 -0.94
CA VAL A 203 -14.97 -18.27 -2.31
C VAL A 203 -15.70 -16.93 -2.54
N GLU A 204 -16.99 -16.86 -2.24
CA GLU A 204 -17.79 -15.64 -2.37
C GLU A 204 -17.23 -14.51 -1.51
N ALA A 205 -16.89 -14.79 -0.25
CA ALA A 205 -16.29 -13.80 0.64
C ALA A 205 -14.94 -13.30 0.11
N THR A 206 -14.12 -14.18 -0.45
CA THR A 206 -12.84 -13.80 -1.06
C THR A 206 -13.04 -12.92 -2.29
N VAL A 207 -14.02 -13.22 -3.15
CA VAL A 207 -14.41 -12.37 -4.29
C VAL A 207 -14.89 -11.00 -3.80
N LYS A 208 -15.68 -10.94 -2.74
CA LYS A 208 -16.13 -9.66 -2.14
C LYS A 208 -14.97 -8.80 -1.64
N VAL A 209 -13.90 -9.42 -1.14
CA VAL A 209 -12.71 -8.69 -0.66
C VAL A 209 -11.80 -8.27 -1.80
N MET A 210 -11.47 -9.16 -2.73
CA MET A 210 -10.40 -8.99 -3.72
C MET A 210 -10.83 -9.16 -5.19
N GLY A 211 -12.11 -9.36 -5.47
CA GLY A 211 -12.62 -9.62 -6.80
C GLY A 211 -12.87 -8.41 -7.71
N GLY A 212 -12.35 -7.23 -7.32
CA GLY A 212 -12.45 -6.03 -8.16
C GLY A 212 -13.68 -5.14 -7.91
N GLU A 213 -14.60 -5.55 -7.03
CA GLU A 213 -15.79 -4.73 -6.74
C GLU A 213 -15.43 -3.35 -6.16
N ASP A 214 -14.47 -3.28 -5.23
CA ASP A 214 -14.03 -2.02 -4.65
C ASP A 214 -13.24 -1.17 -5.65
N TRP A 215 -12.42 -1.78 -6.50
CA TRP A 215 -11.77 -1.08 -7.60
C TRP A 215 -12.81 -0.39 -8.51
N LYS A 216 -13.89 -1.10 -8.88
CA LYS A 216 -15.00 -0.53 -9.64
C LYS A 216 -15.64 0.66 -8.89
N LEU A 217 -15.85 0.55 -7.58
CA LEU A 217 -16.39 1.64 -6.76
C LEU A 217 -15.46 2.86 -6.74
N TRP A 218 -14.15 2.66 -6.67
CA TRP A 218 -13.17 3.74 -6.79
C TRP A 218 -13.26 4.43 -8.15
N MET A 219 -13.22 3.66 -9.24
CA MET A 219 -13.29 4.23 -10.59
C MET A 219 -14.57 5.00 -10.83
N GLN A 220 -15.71 4.49 -10.34
CA GLN A 220 -16.99 5.18 -10.43
C GLN A 220 -16.98 6.49 -9.63
N ALA A 221 -16.49 6.47 -8.39
CA ALA A 221 -16.43 7.66 -7.55
C ALA A 221 -15.53 8.76 -8.15
N LEU A 222 -14.36 8.38 -8.69
CA LEU A 222 -13.44 9.31 -9.35
C LEU A 222 -14.05 9.90 -10.63
N LYS A 223 -14.74 9.09 -11.42
CA LYS A 223 -15.44 9.51 -12.64
C LYS A 223 -16.57 10.48 -12.32
N ASP A 224 -17.45 10.15 -11.36
CA ASP A 224 -18.59 10.96 -10.97
C ASP A 224 -18.15 12.32 -10.39
N ALA A 225 -16.97 12.37 -9.78
CA ALA A 225 -16.38 13.59 -9.24
C ALA A 225 -15.62 14.43 -10.28
N ASP A 226 -15.53 13.98 -11.54
CA ASP A 226 -14.76 14.60 -12.64
C ASP A 226 -13.29 14.87 -12.29
N VAL A 227 -12.62 13.89 -11.65
CA VAL A 227 -11.21 13.99 -11.26
C VAL A 227 -10.29 13.04 -12.04
N LEU A 228 -10.80 12.42 -13.11
CA LEU A 228 -9.99 11.67 -14.09
C LEU A 228 -9.74 12.53 -15.32
N SER A 229 -8.54 12.48 -15.88
CA SER A 229 -8.26 13.06 -17.19
C SER A 229 -8.99 12.28 -18.30
N GLU A 230 -9.09 12.84 -19.49
CA GLU A 230 -9.85 12.28 -20.62
C GLU A 230 -9.27 10.90 -21.01
N ASP A 231 -7.93 10.78 -20.98
CA ASP A 231 -7.19 9.57 -21.34
C ASP A 231 -6.70 8.79 -20.12
N ALA A 232 -7.36 8.97 -18.96
CA ALA A 232 -6.94 8.30 -17.72
C ALA A 232 -6.95 6.78 -17.86
N SER A 233 -5.86 6.16 -17.42
CA SER A 233 -5.68 4.72 -17.40
C SER A 233 -5.79 4.17 -15.97
N THR A 234 -6.08 2.88 -15.83
CA THR A 234 -6.08 2.21 -14.53
C THR A 234 -5.50 0.80 -14.61
N VAL A 235 -4.80 0.41 -13.55
CA VAL A 235 -4.22 -0.92 -13.33
C VAL A 235 -4.66 -1.44 -11.97
N ALA A 236 -5.06 -2.73 -11.89
CA ALA A 236 -5.45 -3.41 -10.66
C ALA A 236 -4.79 -4.79 -10.55
#